data_25ccc61326efba0fc7aa7cdb106d6771
#
_entry.id   25ccc61326efba0fc7aa7cdb106d6771
#
_cell.length_a   1.000
_cell.length_b   1.000
_cell.length_c   1.000
_cell.angle_alpha   90.00
_cell.angle_beta   90.00
_cell.angle_gamma   90.00
#
_symmetry.space_group_name_H-M   'P 1'
#
loop_
_entity.id
_entity.type
_entity.pdbx_description
1 polymer ?
#
loop_
_entity_poly.entity_id
_entity_poly.type
_entity_poly.pdbx_seq_one_letter_code
_entity_poly.pdbx_strand_id
1 'polypeptide(L)'
;MNFRARDHKRGILLTSLITTLLLLTPLTQAQNNYALPPPNIPGIPQEPSNNSYPNPEYARLIAYSLYFYEAERSGKLPTDNRVSWRHDSALNDGQEVGLDLSKFTFPLSWTITVISWGALEWSKGYELANQTQYLRDMVNSSAHGTDVSGETAAAMAASSLLFRNQFNDTGYANTLLTYAKNLYSFAETTPFTLYQNSVPQVKSAYSSSSYFDELVWGALWLYRATNDTSYLDKAVNYFNTNSLSGLKKIFNWDEKSGGCYVLFAQLFQQSGQDSSKWKSEAERYLDGIVNQSDGCTFTNGGLYWCDGDSDQASLNPSLDTAFLCLIYAPIATSSAKTQTYVNFALSQIDYVLGKNPINTPYVVGVHPNSPQNPHHAGAHGGNDVSNLNNPPQTQHVLYGAIVGGPNKKDKFSDSRTDFIQTEVALDYNAPFQSLMAYQMINSRSDPYYVNVPPGKPQPKISVGAIVAIVIICVILLIIAILLFLKRKKIAEWWKNRRQ
;
A
#
# COMPACT_ATOMS: atom_id res chain seq x y z
N MET A 1 58.77 -24.12 30.10
CA MET A 1 57.73 -23.07 29.81
C MET A 1 56.98 -23.32 28.50
N ASN A 2 56.58 -24.55 28.16
CA ASN A 2 55.94 -24.84 26.86
C ASN A 2 54.60 -25.63 26.96
N PHE A 3 54.01 -25.75 28.14
CA PHE A 3 52.77 -26.49 28.33
C PHE A 3 51.50 -25.55 28.39
N ARG A 4 51.64 -24.31 28.86
CA ARG A 4 50.48 -23.37 28.99
C ARG A 4 49.96 -22.79 27.67
N ALA A 5 50.77 -22.73 26.62
CA ALA A 5 50.35 -22.15 25.32
C ALA A 5 49.51 -23.13 24.45
N ARG A 6 49.55 -24.45 24.71
CA ARG A 6 48.75 -25.43 23.97
C ARG A 6 47.28 -25.53 24.47
N ASP A 7 47.06 -25.34 25.76
CA ASP A 7 45.70 -25.45 26.32
C ASP A 7 44.85 -24.21 26.05
N HIS A 8 45.51 -23.04 25.98
CA HIS A 8 44.77 -21.80 25.62
C HIS A 8 44.27 -21.80 24.14
N LYS A 9 45.05 -22.39 23.21
CA LYS A 9 44.61 -22.55 21.81
C LYS A 9 43.51 -23.61 21.63
N ARG A 10 43.42 -24.62 22.51
CA ARG A 10 42.35 -25.62 22.51
C ARG A 10 41.07 -25.06 23.08
N GLY A 11 41.10 -24.20 24.10
CA GLY A 11 39.92 -23.52 24.67
C GLY A 11 39.31 -22.55 23.68
N ILE A 12 40.10 -21.74 22.97
CA ILE A 12 39.61 -20.78 21.95
C ILE A 12 38.97 -21.51 20.75
N LEU A 13 39.48 -22.68 20.35
CA LEU A 13 38.91 -23.48 19.26
C LEU A 13 37.54 -24.08 19.66
N LEU A 14 37.41 -24.55 20.92
CA LEU A 14 36.16 -25.15 21.42
C LEU A 14 35.07 -24.10 21.62
N THR A 15 35.42 -22.93 22.15
CA THR A 15 34.48 -21.81 22.28
C THR A 15 34.02 -21.26 20.93
N SER A 16 34.92 -21.13 19.95
CA SER A 16 34.58 -20.75 18.59
C SER A 16 33.66 -21.79 17.92
N LEU A 17 33.83 -23.07 18.16
CA LEU A 17 33.00 -24.15 17.61
C LEU A 17 31.57 -24.13 18.20
N ILE A 18 31.47 -23.90 19.52
CA ILE A 18 30.16 -23.79 20.22
C ILE A 18 29.41 -22.53 19.79
N THR A 19 30.12 -21.40 19.61
CA THR A 19 29.50 -20.16 19.14
C THR A 19 29.04 -20.28 17.68
N THR A 20 29.77 -20.99 16.84
CA THR A 20 29.37 -21.27 15.45
C THR A 20 28.17 -22.24 15.37
N LEU A 21 28.10 -23.22 16.30
CA LEU A 21 26.97 -24.15 16.39
C LEU A 21 25.66 -23.44 16.85
N LEU A 22 25.78 -22.45 17.74
CA LEU A 22 24.64 -21.65 18.22
C LEU A 22 24.13 -20.64 17.15
N LEU A 23 24.99 -20.26 16.19
CA LEU A 23 24.60 -19.40 15.07
C LEU A 23 23.96 -20.17 13.90
N LEU A 24 23.98 -21.52 13.93
CA LEU A 24 23.36 -22.39 12.92
C LEU A 24 22.00 -22.96 13.34
N THR A 25 21.36 -22.41 14.38
CA THR A 25 19.94 -22.71 14.61
C THR A 25 19.15 -22.09 13.47
N PRO A 26 18.54 -22.89 12.58
CA PRO A 26 17.68 -22.34 11.56
C PRO A 26 16.50 -21.67 12.28
N LEU A 27 16.33 -20.39 12.03
CA LEU A 27 15.09 -19.69 12.29
C LEU A 27 14.01 -20.40 11.47
N THR A 28 13.37 -21.41 12.06
CA THR A 28 12.17 -22.00 11.49
C THR A 28 11.10 -20.93 11.58
N GLN A 29 10.88 -20.19 10.49
CA GLN A 29 9.65 -19.43 10.33
C GLN A 29 8.50 -20.43 10.42
N ALA A 30 7.81 -20.46 11.54
CA ALA A 30 6.54 -21.17 11.63
C ALA A 30 5.56 -20.34 10.82
N GLN A 31 5.02 -20.91 9.74
CA GLN A 31 3.87 -20.32 9.08
C GLN A 31 2.71 -20.25 10.08
N ASN A 32 2.25 -19.03 10.38
CA ASN A 32 1.00 -18.85 11.08
C ASN A 32 -0.12 -19.33 10.15
N ASN A 33 -0.81 -20.39 10.53
CA ASN A 33 -2.06 -20.77 9.90
C ASN A 33 -3.13 -19.81 10.43
N TYR A 34 -3.34 -18.68 9.73
CA TYR A 34 -4.44 -17.79 10.07
C TYR A 34 -5.77 -18.51 9.85
N ALA A 35 -6.62 -18.49 10.88
CA ALA A 35 -8.00 -18.94 10.72
C ALA A 35 -8.77 -17.89 9.92
N LEU A 36 -9.30 -18.26 8.77
CA LEU A 36 -10.11 -17.41 7.93
C LEU A 36 -11.56 -17.94 7.89
N PRO A 37 -12.57 -17.05 8.03
CA PRO A 37 -12.52 -15.63 8.37
C PRO A 37 -12.10 -15.39 9.81
N PRO A 38 -11.60 -14.18 10.18
CA PRO A 38 -11.22 -13.89 11.54
C PRO A 38 -12.43 -14.00 12.46
N PRO A 39 -12.34 -14.76 13.56
CA PRO A 39 -13.46 -14.90 14.46
C PRO A 39 -13.80 -13.57 15.15
N ASN A 40 -15.07 -13.20 15.15
CA ASN A 40 -15.65 -12.16 16.00
C ASN A 40 -15.17 -10.71 15.78
N ILE A 41 -14.78 -10.30 14.54
CA ILE A 41 -14.63 -8.88 14.24
C ILE A 41 -16.02 -8.29 13.91
N PRO A 42 -16.56 -7.36 14.71
CA PRO A 42 -17.88 -6.77 14.47
C PRO A 42 -17.96 -6.09 13.09
N GLY A 43 -19.10 -6.25 12.41
CA GLY A 43 -19.36 -5.63 11.10
C GLY A 43 -18.69 -6.32 9.92
N ILE A 44 -17.95 -7.42 10.11
CA ILE A 44 -17.37 -8.19 9.01
C ILE A 44 -18.33 -9.32 8.60
N PRO A 45 -18.72 -9.42 7.33
CA PRO A 45 -19.58 -10.51 6.84
C PRO A 45 -18.96 -11.89 7.08
N GLN A 46 -19.78 -12.82 7.57
CA GLN A 46 -19.36 -14.20 7.87
C GLN A 46 -19.95 -15.22 6.88
N GLU A 47 -20.86 -14.80 6.03
CA GLU A 47 -21.51 -15.67 5.05
C GLU A 47 -20.49 -16.26 4.08
N PRO A 48 -20.64 -17.55 3.73
CA PRO A 48 -19.78 -18.17 2.74
C PRO A 48 -20.02 -17.59 1.35
N SER A 49 -18.98 -17.57 0.55
CA SER A 49 -19.07 -17.16 -0.86
C SER A 49 -19.83 -18.20 -1.69
N ASN A 50 -20.67 -17.72 -2.61
CA ASN A 50 -21.50 -18.58 -3.46
C ASN A 50 -21.88 -17.92 -4.80
N ASN A 51 -21.08 -16.99 -5.33
CA ASN A 51 -21.38 -16.18 -6.52
C ASN A 51 -22.73 -15.42 -6.41
N SER A 52 -23.11 -14.99 -5.23
CA SER A 52 -24.35 -14.26 -4.98
C SER A 52 -24.22 -12.76 -5.27
N TYR A 53 -25.37 -12.08 -5.28
CA TYR A 53 -25.43 -10.62 -5.33
C TYR A 53 -26.39 -10.10 -4.25
N PRO A 54 -25.97 -9.19 -3.39
CA PRO A 54 -24.59 -8.66 -3.23
C PRO A 54 -23.62 -9.79 -2.83
N ASN A 55 -22.35 -9.70 -3.27
CA ASN A 55 -21.39 -10.76 -3.00
C ASN A 55 -20.70 -10.54 -1.64
N PRO A 56 -20.75 -11.51 -0.71
CA PRO A 56 -20.22 -11.35 0.65
C PRO A 56 -18.68 -11.23 0.70
N GLU A 57 -17.95 -11.75 -0.30
CA GLU A 57 -16.50 -11.63 -0.34
C GLU A 57 -16.05 -10.19 -0.63
N TYR A 58 -16.71 -9.49 -1.56
CA TYR A 58 -16.43 -8.06 -1.78
C TYR A 58 -16.83 -7.20 -0.57
N ALA A 59 -17.95 -7.53 0.10
CA ALA A 59 -18.33 -6.88 1.35
C ALA A 59 -17.27 -7.10 2.43
N ARG A 60 -16.70 -8.31 2.52
CA ARG A 60 -15.61 -8.64 3.44
C ARG A 60 -14.33 -7.88 3.11
N LEU A 61 -13.95 -7.76 1.83
CA LEU A 61 -12.78 -6.98 1.41
C LEU A 61 -12.90 -5.50 1.77
N ILE A 62 -14.09 -4.89 1.61
CA ILE A 62 -14.36 -3.52 2.05
C ILE A 62 -14.21 -3.42 3.57
N ALA A 63 -14.82 -4.34 4.32
CA ALA A 63 -14.80 -4.35 5.78
C ALA A 63 -13.37 -4.55 6.32
N TYR A 64 -12.57 -5.39 5.69
CA TYR A 64 -11.16 -5.60 6.05
C TYR A 64 -10.32 -4.37 5.74
N SER A 65 -10.51 -3.72 4.58
CA SER A 65 -9.79 -2.48 4.28
C SER A 65 -10.09 -1.39 5.30
N LEU A 66 -11.35 -1.23 5.73
CA LEU A 66 -11.71 -0.31 6.81
C LEU A 66 -11.10 -0.71 8.16
N TYR A 67 -11.03 -2.01 8.47
CA TYR A 67 -10.36 -2.50 9.67
C TYR A 67 -8.85 -2.20 9.66
N PHE A 68 -8.19 -2.27 8.50
CA PHE A 68 -6.82 -1.81 8.34
C PHE A 68 -6.66 -0.34 8.76
N TYR A 69 -7.52 0.56 8.26
CA TYR A 69 -7.48 1.97 8.65
C TYR A 69 -7.70 2.19 10.15
N GLU A 70 -8.52 1.35 10.80
CA GLU A 70 -8.66 1.39 12.25
C GLU A 70 -7.39 0.93 12.97
N ALA A 71 -6.66 -0.03 12.40
CA ALA A 71 -5.37 -0.48 12.94
C ALA A 71 -4.28 0.58 12.83
N GLU A 72 -4.40 1.50 11.88
CA GLU A 72 -3.46 2.62 11.69
C GLU A 72 -3.73 3.83 12.61
N ARG A 73 -4.81 3.83 13.38
CA ARG A 73 -5.13 4.94 14.28
C ARG A 73 -4.07 5.10 15.36
N SER A 74 -3.71 6.35 15.67
CA SER A 74 -2.87 6.76 16.81
C SER A 74 -3.62 7.79 17.68
N GLY A 75 -3.02 8.22 18.77
CA GLY A 75 -3.66 9.05 19.75
C GLY A 75 -4.55 8.23 20.70
N LYS A 76 -5.56 8.88 21.28
CA LYS A 76 -6.59 8.23 22.09
C LYS A 76 -7.58 7.51 21.18
N LEU A 77 -7.65 6.20 21.31
CA LEU A 77 -8.54 5.40 20.49
C LEU A 77 -10.00 5.53 20.93
N PRO A 78 -10.98 5.42 19.99
CA PRO A 78 -12.40 5.33 20.30
C PRO A 78 -12.70 4.12 21.20
N THR A 79 -13.73 4.23 22.05
CA THR A 79 -14.14 3.15 22.96
C THR A 79 -14.68 1.91 22.23
N ASP A 80 -15.10 2.06 20.99
CA ASP A 80 -15.62 1.03 20.09
C ASP A 80 -14.59 0.54 19.06
N ASN A 81 -13.29 0.82 19.31
CA ASN A 81 -12.21 0.36 18.43
C ASN A 81 -12.22 -1.17 18.28
N ARG A 82 -12.35 -1.67 17.05
CA ARG A 82 -12.45 -3.11 16.75
C ARG A 82 -11.12 -3.85 16.80
N VAL A 83 -9.99 -3.14 16.71
CA VAL A 83 -8.64 -3.71 16.65
C VAL A 83 -8.14 -3.97 18.07
N SER A 84 -8.39 -5.16 18.58
CA SER A 84 -8.18 -5.53 19.99
C SER A 84 -6.72 -5.46 20.47
N TRP A 85 -5.76 -5.52 19.54
CA TRP A 85 -4.33 -5.42 19.86
C TRP A 85 -3.77 -4.00 19.73
N ARG A 86 -4.61 -3.02 19.34
CA ARG A 86 -4.24 -1.59 19.32
C ARG A 86 -4.75 -0.93 20.60
N HIS A 87 -3.89 -0.10 21.18
CA HIS A 87 -4.17 0.70 22.35
C HIS A 87 -3.82 2.17 22.10
N ASP A 88 -4.16 3.06 23.01
CA ASP A 88 -3.75 4.46 22.95
C ASP A 88 -2.24 4.55 22.74
N SER A 89 -1.82 5.39 21.79
CA SER A 89 -0.42 5.54 21.42
C SER A 89 -0.14 6.98 21.01
N ALA A 90 1.12 7.40 21.12
CA ALA A 90 1.55 8.74 20.65
C ALA A 90 0.72 9.89 21.29
N LEU A 91 0.26 9.74 22.54
CA LEU A 91 -0.62 10.69 23.23
C LEU A 91 0.02 12.09 23.42
N ASN A 92 1.35 12.15 23.38
CA ASN A 92 2.12 13.37 23.57
C ASN A 92 2.82 13.82 22.28
N ASP A 93 2.63 13.10 21.16
CA ASP A 93 3.25 13.44 19.90
C ASP A 93 2.79 14.83 19.42
N GLY A 94 3.74 15.64 19.04
CA GLY A 94 3.46 16.97 18.52
C GLY A 94 3.01 18.02 19.53
N GLN A 95 2.86 17.69 20.81
CA GLN A 95 2.44 18.69 21.83
C GLN A 95 3.41 19.87 21.92
N GLU A 96 4.71 19.65 21.75
CA GLU A 96 5.74 20.71 21.81
C GLU A 96 5.74 21.61 20.58
N VAL A 97 5.23 21.13 19.43
CA VAL A 97 5.25 21.84 18.14
C VAL A 97 3.85 21.94 17.50
N GLY A 98 2.82 21.44 18.17
CA GLY A 98 1.45 21.43 17.65
C GLY A 98 1.23 20.52 16.46
N LEU A 99 2.11 19.54 16.23
CA LEU A 99 2.07 18.62 15.09
C LEU A 99 2.07 17.17 15.58
N ASP A 100 1.14 16.37 15.08
CA ASP A 100 1.22 14.92 15.15
C ASP A 100 2.18 14.43 14.06
N LEU A 101 3.43 14.14 14.42
CA LEU A 101 4.48 13.73 13.50
C LEU A 101 4.39 12.27 13.08
N SER A 102 3.48 11.49 13.68
CA SER A 102 3.36 10.05 13.40
C SER A 102 2.64 9.72 12.10
N LYS A 103 2.01 10.72 11.44
CA LYS A 103 1.29 10.58 10.17
C LYS A 103 1.74 11.62 9.18
N PHE A 104 2.24 11.16 8.05
CA PHE A 104 2.55 12.06 6.94
C PHE A 104 1.24 12.57 6.31
N THR A 105 0.93 13.82 6.57
CA THR A 105 -0.35 14.43 6.15
C THR A 105 -0.54 14.43 4.65
N PHE A 106 0.54 14.51 3.87
CA PHE A 106 0.46 14.59 2.44
C PHE A 106 -0.13 13.29 1.83
N PRO A 107 0.45 12.10 2.01
CA PRO A 107 -0.17 10.85 1.55
C PRO A 107 -1.51 10.55 2.25
N LEU A 108 -1.69 10.97 3.52
CA LEU A 108 -2.98 10.80 4.20
C LEU A 108 -4.09 11.63 3.55
N SER A 109 -3.82 12.89 3.19
CA SER A 109 -4.81 13.74 2.52
C SER A 109 -5.20 13.18 1.16
N TRP A 110 -4.22 12.68 0.39
CA TRP A 110 -4.49 11.98 -0.86
C TRP A 110 -5.35 10.72 -0.63
N THR A 111 -5.02 9.91 0.36
CA THR A 111 -5.81 8.74 0.78
C THR A 111 -7.28 9.12 1.01
N ILE A 112 -7.52 10.18 1.80
CA ILE A 112 -8.87 10.66 2.10
C ILE A 112 -9.58 11.16 0.82
N THR A 113 -8.88 11.86 -0.07
CA THR A 113 -9.45 12.35 -1.32
C THR A 113 -9.87 11.18 -2.23
N VAL A 114 -9.01 10.19 -2.42
CA VAL A 114 -9.28 9.01 -3.28
C VAL A 114 -10.44 8.18 -2.72
N ILE A 115 -10.45 7.90 -1.42
CA ILE A 115 -11.56 7.18 -0.79
C ILE A 115 -12.86 7.97 -0.89
N SER A 116 -12.82 9.29 -0.64
CA SER A 116 -14.01 10.13 -0.78
C SER A 116 -14.52 10.17 -2.23
N TRP A 117 -13.60 10.24 -3.21
CA TRP A 117 -13.98 10.18 -4.62
C TRP A 117 -14.64 8.84 -4.97
N GLY A 118 -14.02 7.72 -4.63
CA GLY A 118 -14.60 6.40 -4.82
C GLY A 118 -15.94 6.21 -4.11
N ALA A 119 -16.09 6.75 -2.88
CA ALA A 119 -17.34 6.69 -2.14
C ALA A 119 -18.44 7.58 -2.71
N LEU A 120 -18.11 8.71 -3.34
CA LEU A 120 -19.08 9.54 -4.07
C LEU A 120 -19.56 8.86 -5.34
N GLU A 121 -18.70 8.16 -6.06
CA GLU A 121 -19.05 7.48 -7.31
C GLU A 121 -19.74 6.11 -7.03
N TRP A 122 -19.32 5.41 -5.99
CA TRP A 122 -19.76 4.03 -5.68
C TRP A 122 -20.33 3.88 -4.27
N SER A 123 -21.06 4.88 -3.78
CA SER A 123 -21.70 4.88 -2.43
C SER A 123 -22.53 3.63 -2.20
N LYS A 124 -23.23 3.16 -3.23
CA LYS A 124 -24.06 1.96 -3.17
C LYS A 124 -23.25 0.70 -2.80
N GLY A 125 -21.97 0.64 -3.15
CA GLY A 125 -21.08 -0.47 -2.76
C GLY A 125 -20.89 -0.53 -1.25
N TYR A 126 -20.68 0.61 -0.60
CA TYR A 126 -20.56 0.69 0.87
C TYR A 126 -21.87 0.38 1.58
N GLU A 127 -23.01 0.82 1.03
CA GLU A 127 -24.33 0.49 1.56
C GLU A 127 -24.59 -1.02 1.48
N LEU A 128 -24.36 -1.64 0.33
CA LEU A 128 -24.54 -3.09 0.12
C LEU A 128 -23.63 -3.92 1.01
N ALA A 129 -22.43 -3.41 1.32
CA ALA A 129 -21.48 -4.03 2.24
C ALA A 129 -21.82 -3.76 3.73
N ASN A 130 -22.79 -2.92 4.04
CA ASN A 130 -23.12 -2.43 5.38
C ASN A 130 -21.90 -1.79 6.09
N GLN A 131 -21.11 -0.98 5.35
CA GLN A 131 -19.88 -0.37 5.85
C GLN A 131 -19.91 1.16 5.88
N THR A 132 -21.04 1.78 5.61
CA THR A 132 -21.18 3.25 5.52
C THR A 132 -20.76 3.97 6.81
N GLN A 133 -21.07 3.40 7.99
CA GLN A 133 -20.67 3.99 9.27
C GLN A 133 -19.15 3.96 9.46
N TYR A 134 -18.51 2.84 9.19
CA TYR A 134 -17.05 2.70 9.33
C TYR A 134 -16.28 3.58 8.33
N LEU A 135 -16.84 3.79 7.13
CA LEU A 135 -16.33 4.75 6.16
C LEU A 135 -16.38 6.18 6.72
N ARG A 136 -17.49 6.56 7.36
CA ARG A 136 -17.66 7.88 8.01
C ARG A 136 -16.57 8.11 9.07
N ASP A 137 -16.34 7.12 9.91
CA ASP A 137 -15.39 7.21 11.03
C ASP A 137 -13.94 7.33 10.56
N MET A 138 -13.62 6.78 9.38
CA MET A 138 -12.28 6.83 8.79
C MET A 138 -11.94 8.22 8.21
N VAL A 139 -12.88 8.93 7.58
CA VAL A 139 -12.64 10.17 6.81
C VAL A 139 -12.36 11.41 7.69
N ASN A 140 -12.29 11.30 9.01
CA ASN A 140 -12.31 12.42 9.97
C ASN A 140 -10.94 12.93 10.48
N SER A 141 -9.84 13.09 9.65
CA SER A 141 -8.51 13.58 10.15
C SER A 141 -7.57 14.26 9.12
N SER A 142 -6.82 15.40 9.43
CA SER A 142 -5.79 16.06 8.56
C SER A 142 -4.91 17.19 9.16
N ALA A 143 -3.81 17.67 8.47
CA ALA A 143 -2.81 18.76 8.79
C ALA A 143 -2.03 19.42 7.59
N HIS A 144 -1.01 20.34 7.72
CA HIS A 144 -0.67 21.48 6.82
C HIS A 144 0.68 21.53 6.01
N GLY A 145 0.75 22.31 4.84
CA GLY A 145 1.87 22.72 3.91
C GLY A 145 1.32 23.31 2.58
N THR A 146 2.07 23.93 1.54
CA THR A 146 1.43 24.47 0.30
C THR A 146 0.92 23.34 -0.61
N ASP A 147 1.80 22.42 -0.98
CA ASP A 147 1.47 21.14 -1.58
C ASP A 147 0.49 20.38 -0.66
N VAL A 148 0.86 20.16 0.58
CA VAL A 148 0.01 19.55 1.60
C VAL A 148 -1.26 20.36 1.83
N SER A 149 -1.23 21.70 1.77
CA SER A 149 -2.45 22.53 1.95
C SER A 149 -3.38 22.43 0.76
N GLY A 150 -2.85 22.36 -0.45
CA GLY A 150 -3.63 22.11 -1.68
C GLY A 150 -4.32 20.75 -1.65
N GLU A 151 -3.56 19.69 -1.34
CA GLU A 151 -4.09 18.33 -1.20
C GLU A 151 -5.07 18.21 -0.03
N THR A 152 -4.76 18.80 1.14
CA THR A 152 -5.69 18.76 2.28
C THR A 152 -6.97 19.54 2.00
N ALA A 153 -6.90 20.63 1.25
CA ALA A 153 -8.08 21.34 0.79
C ALA A 153 -8.96 20.46 -0.11
N ALA A 154 -8.32 19.69 -1.02
CA ALA A 154 -9.03 18.70 -1.85
C ALA A 154 -9.71 17.62 -0.98
N ALA A 155 -8.97 17.03 -0.03
CA ALA A 155 -9.50 16.03 0.88
C ALA A 155 -10.71 16.52 1.69
N MET A 156 -10.62 17.72 2.26
CA MET A 156 -11.71 18.31 3.03
C MET A 156 -12.91 18.69 2.13
N ALA A 157 -12.67 19.18 0.91
CA ALA A 157 -13.72 19.48 -0.03
C ALA A 157 -14.46 18.20 -0.49
N ALA A 158 -13.72 17.14 -0.83
CA ALA A 158 -14.27 15.82 -1.18
C ALA A 158 -15.06 15.22 -0.01
N SER A 159 -14.49 15.25 1.19
CA SER A 159 -15.15 14.79 2.42
C SER A 159 -16.42 15.59 2.72
N SER A 160 -16.43 16.92 2.49
CA SER A 160 -17.62 17.75 2.71
C SER A 160 -18.80 17.30 1.85
N LEU A 161 -18.52 16.89 0.59
CA LEU A 161 -19.54 16.32 -0.29
C LEU A 161 -20.06 14.98 0.25
N LEU A 162 -19.17 14.13 0.73
CA LEU A 162 -19.53 12.83 1.28
C LEU A 162 -20.37 12.98 2.55
N PHE A 163 -19.97 13.85 3.48
CA PHE A 163 -20.74 14.12 4.70
C PHE A 163 -22.12 14.71 4.40
N ARG A 164 -22.21 15.61 3.42
CA ARG A 164 -23.48 16.19 3.00
C ARG A 164 -24.39 15.18 2.31
N ASN A 165 -23.86 14.42 1.34
CA ASN A 165 -24.67 13.65 0.41
C ASN A 165 -24.94 12.21 0.89
N GLN A 166 -24.00 11.58 1.61
CA GLN A 166 -24.08 10.18 2.02
C GLN A 166 -24.36 10.01 3.52
N PHE A 167 -23.78 10.88 4.35
CA PHE A 167 -23.95 10.77 5.80
C PHE A 167 -25.03 11.72 6.36
N ASN A 168 -25.58 12.58 5.50
CA ASN A 168 -26.62 13.57 5.85
C ASN A 168 -26.22 14.47 7.04
N ASP A 169 -24.92 14.77 7.17
CA ASP A 169 -24.33 15.63 8.19
C ASP A 169 -23.89 16.97 7.60
N THR A 170 -24.87 17.82 7.35
CA THR A 170 -24.66 19.15 6.74
C THR A 170 -23.83 20.07 7.63
N GLY A 171 -23.95 19.95 8.94
CA GLY A 171 -23.19 20.77 9.91
C GLY A 171 -21.69 20.52 9.79
N TYR A 172 -21.28 19.26 9.84
CA TYR A 172 -19.90 18.90 9.70
C TYR A 172 -19.37 19.12 8.27
N ALA A 173 -20.18 18.84 7.25
CA ALA A 173 -19.86 19.15 5.85
C ALA A 173 -19.50 20.63 5.64
N ASN A 174 -20.27 21.55 6.24
CA ASN A 174 -19.99 22.99 6.15
C ASN A 174 -18.71 23.38 6.89
N THR A 175 -18.42 22.74 8.01
CA THR A 175 -17.16 22.91 8.76
C THR A 175 -15.97 22.51 7.89
N LEU A 176 -15.99 21.31 7.30
CA LEU A 176 -14.93 20.82 6.40
C LEU A 176 -14.74 21.75 5.20
N LEU A 177 -15.84 22.20 4.58
CA LEU A 177 -15.76 23.10 3.44
C LEU A 177 -15.16 24.47 3.79
N THR A 178 -15.44 24.98 4.98
CA THR A 178 -14.84 26.22 5.48
C THR A 178 -13.32 26.06 5.64
N TYR A 179 -12.87 24.98 6.24
CA TYR A 179 -11.44 24.68 6.37
C TYR A 179 -10.78 24.45 5.00
N ALA A 180 -11.45 23.74 4.08
CA ALA A 180 -10.96 23.53 2.72
C ALA A 180 -10.68 24.85 2.00
N LYS A 181 -11.61 25.81 2.07
CA LYS A 181 -11.44 27.15 1.48
C LYS A 181 -10.29 27.93 2.11
N ASN A 182 -10.17 27.89 3.45
CA ASN A 182 -9.10 28.58 4.17
C ASN A 182 -7.72 27.99 3.82
N LEU A 183 -7.60 26.67 3.77
CA LEU A 183 -6.37 25.99 3.40
C LEU A 183 -5.98 26.26 1.94
N TYR A 184 -6.94 26.25 1.04
CA TYR A 184 -6.66 26.57 -0.35
C TYR A 184 -6.19 28.01 -0.52
N SER A 185 -6.84 28.95 0.16
CA SER A 185 -6.39 30.35 0.20
C SER A 185 -4.99 30.49 0.77
N PHE A 186 -4.65 29.71 1.78
CA PHE A 186 -3.29 29.64 2.33
C PHE A 186 -2.29 29.04 1.31
N ALA A 187 -2.67 27.94 0.62
CA ALA A 187 -1.85 27.32 -0.41
C ALA A 187 -1.50 28.29 -1.56
N GLU A 188 -2.40 29.23 -1.89
CA GLU A 188 -2.18 30.27 -2.90
C GLU A 188 -1.30 31.44 -2.40
N THR A 189 -0.92 31.49 -1.12
CA THR A 189 -0.09 32.56 -0.57
C THR A 189 1.35 32.41 -1.04
N THR A 190 1.90 33.47 -1.62
CA THR A 190 3.29 33.49 -2.10
C THR A 190 4.27 33.91 -1.00
N PRO A 191 5.52 33.43 -1.03
CA PRO A 191 6.08 32.51 -2.05
C PRO A 191 5.59 31.06 -1.85
N PHE A 192 5.26 30.40 -2.98
CA PHE A 192 4.96 28.98 -2.96
C PHE A 192 6.15 28.17 -2.47
N THR A 193 5.91 27.15 -1.66
CA THR A 193 6.95 26.30 -1.11
C THR A 193 6.52 24.87 -0.95
N LEU A 194 7.46 23.94 -1.20
CA LEU A 194 7.28 22.53 -0.90
C LEU A 194 7.38 22.33 0.62
N TYR A 195 6.53 21.46 1.18
CA TYR A 195 6.45 21.24 2.63
C TYR A 195 7.78 20.76 3.25
N GLN A 196 8.59 19.97 2.51
CA GLN A 196 9.91 19.55 2.98
C GLN A 196 10.93 20.67 3.11
N ASN A 197 10.67 21.88 2.60
CA ASN A 197 11.50 23.03 2.87
C ASN A 197 11.24 23.60 4.27
N SER A 198 10.01 23.44 4.77
CA SER A 198 9.62 23.82 6.13
C SER A 198 9.89 22.73 7.16
N VAL A 199 9.80 21.46 6.75
CA VAL A 199 10.03 20.26 7.59
C VAL A 199 11.02 19.34 6.89
N PRO A 200 12.34 19.61 6.94
CA PRO A 200 13.35 18.86 6.18
C PRO A 200 13.41 17.36 6.51
N GLN A 201 12.93 16.96 7.69
CA GLN A 201 12.92 15.56 8.16
C GLN A 201 12.09 14.64 7.27
N VAL A 202 11.03 15.15 6.64
CA VAL A 202 10.15 14.36 5.78
C VAL A 202 10.75 14.03 4.41
N LYS A 203 11.82 14.76 4.04
CA LYS A 203 12.46 14.63 2.70
C LYS A 203 12.97 13.22 2.39
N SER A 204 13.34 12.47 3.41
CA SER A 204 13.85 11.11 3.23
C SER A 204 12.76 10.05 3.04
N ALA A 205 11.50 10.36 3.37
CA ALA A 205 10.38 9.43 3.33
C ALA A 205 9.36 9.81 2.23
N TYR A 206 8.82 11.04 2.29
CA TYR A 206 7.77 11.50 1.39
C TYR A 206 8.11 12.89 0.84
N SER A 207 9.03 12.96 -0.12
CA SER A 207 9.43 14.22 -0.74
C SER A 207 8.47 14.62 -1.85
N SER A 208 7.86 15.81 -1.75
CA SER A 208 7.00 16.36 -2.80
C SER A 208 7.83 16.84 -4.00
N SER A 209 7.38 16.55 -5.20
CA SER A 209 8.05 16.95 -6.45
C SER A 209 7.56 18.30 -7.01
N SER A 210 6.31 18.67 -6.70
CA SER A 210 5.64 19.88 -7.20
C SER A 210 4.60 20.35 -6.18
N TYR A 211 3.92 21.43 -6.48
CA TYR A 211 2.73 21.93 -5.78
C TYR A 211 1.66 22.46 -6.78
N PHE A 212 1.98 22.48 -8.06
CA PHE A 212 1.06 23.06 -9.05
C PHE A 212 -0.10 22.13 -9.36
N ASP A 213 0.14 20.85 -9.38
CA ASP A 213 -0.90 19.85 -9.56
C ASP A 213 -1.82 19.77 -8.34
N GLU A 214 -1.32 19.98 -7.11
CA GLU A 214 -2.16 20.11 -5.91
C GLU A 214 -3.01 21.40 -5.93
N LEU A 215 -2.49 22.50 -6.46
CA LEU A 215 -3.28 23.72 -6.64
C LEU A 215 -4.42 23.52 -7.65
N VAL A 216 -4.18 22.79 -8.73
CA VAL A 216 -5.25 22.39 -9.68
C VAL A 216 -6.25 21.44 -9.00
N TRP A 217 -5.74 20.41 -8.33
CA TRP A 217 -6.52 19.39 -7.65
C TRP A 217 -7.44 19.97 -6.58
N GLY A 218 -6.90 20.81 -5.69
CA GLY A 218 -7.66 21.51 -4.65
C GLY A 218 -8.75 22.42 -5.21
N ALA A 219 -8.44 23.15 -6.29
CA ALA A 219 -9.42 24.01 -6.95
C ALA A 219 -10.56 23.19 -7.59
N LEU A 220 -10.25 22.08 -8.25
CA LEU A 220 -11.27 21.21 -8.86
C LEU A 220 -12.22 20.63 -7.80
N TRP A 221 -11.68 20.17 -6.67
CA TRP A 221 -12.52 19.65 -5.58
C TRP A 221 -13.35 20.74 -4.91
N LEU A 222 -12.79 21.95 -4.74
CA LEU A 222 -13.57 23.11 -4.25
C LEU A 222 -14.66 23.51 -5.22
N TYR A 223 -14.40 23.53 -6.54
CA TYR A 223 -15.44 23.74 -7.53
C TYR A 223 -16.53 22.67 -7.42
N ARG A 224 -16.17 21.39 -7.35
CA ARG A 224 -17.14 20.30 -7.17
C ARG A 224 -17.98 20.45 -5.92
N ALA A 225 -17.39 20.95 -4.82
CA ALA A 225 -18.07 21.10 -3.53
C ALA A 225 -18.95 22.36 -3.41
N THR A 226 -18.63 23.42 -4.17
CA THR A 226 -19.26 24.74 -4.04
C THR A 226 -20.07 25.17 -5.27
N ASN A 227 -19.76 24.61 -6.43
CA ASN A 227 -20.20 25.07 -7.74
C ASN A 227 -19.80 26.54 -8.04
N ASP A 228 -18.78 27.07 -7.36
CA ASP A 228 -18.21 28.39 -7.57
C ASP A 228 -17.20 28.35 -8.71
N THR A 229 -17.54 28.95 -9.85
CA THR A 229 -16.74 28.92 -11.07
C THR A 229 -15.37 29.58 -10.91
N SER A 230 -15.18 30.45 -9.92
CA SER A 230 -13.87 31.04 -9.64
C SER A 230 -12.78 29.99 -9.34
N TYR A 231 -13.15 28.88 -8.71
CA TYR A 231 -12.23 27.77 -8.50
C TYR A 231 -11.93 27.00 -9.78
N LEU A 232 -12.92 26.83 -10.67
CA LEU A 232 -12.70 26.21 -11.97
C LEU A 232 -11.76 27.05 -12.83
N ASP A 233 -11.95 28.38 -12.84
CA ASP A 233 -11.08 29.32 -13.55
C ASP A 233 -9.65 29.26 -13.02
N LYS A 234 -9.46 29.19 -11.70
CA LYS A 234 -8.15 29.00 -11.07
C LYS A 234 -7.50 27.67 -11.51
N ALA A 235 -8.26 26.56 -11.47
CA ALA A 235 -7.76 25.25 -11.90
C ALA A 235 -7.27 25.29 -13.36
N VAL A 236 -8.07 25.85 -14.26
CA VAL A 236 -7.72 25.98 -15.68
C VAL A 236 -6.49 26.88 -15.87
N ASN A 237 -6.41 27.98 -15.10
CA ASN A 237 -5.27 28.88 -15.17
C ASN A 237 -3.96 28.20 -14.69
N TYR A 238 -3.95 27.59 -13.51
CA TYR A 238 -2.78 26.86 -13.00
C TYR A 238 -2.36 25.72 -13.94
N PHE A 239 -3.33 24.96 -14.45
CA PHE A 239 -3.08 23.88 -15.40
C PHE A 239 -2.37 24.35 -16.66
N ASN A 240 -2.85 25.45 -17.28
CA ASN A 240 -2.28 25.97 -18.51
C ASN A 240 -0.93 26.67 -18.27
N THR A 241 -0.83 27.48 -17.22
CA THR A 241 0.36 28.29 -16.92
C THR A 241 1.56 27.41 -16.55
N ASN A 242 1.32 26.28 -15.90
CA ASN A 242 2.37 25.39 -15.42
C ASN A 242 2.57 24.16 -16.31
N SER A 243 2.01 24.18 -17.53
CA SER A 243 2.23 23.15 -18.55
C SER A 243 1.93 21.71 -18.07
N LEU A 244 0.84 21.54 -17.33
CA LEU A 244 0.46 20.23 -16.78
C LEU A 244 -0.19 19.30 -17.83
N SER A 245 -0.43 19.78 -19.07
CA SER A 245 -0.91 18.96 -20.19
C SER A 245 0.20 18.06 -20.71
N GLY A 246 -0.15 16.87 -21.18
CA GLY A 246 0.76 15.96 -21.85
C GLY A 246 1.65 15.12 -20.93
N LEU A 247 1.59 15.31 -19.61
CA LEU A 247 2.37 14.53 -18.68
C LEU A 247 1.96 13.04 -18.71
N LYS A 248 2.92 12.17 -18.42
CA LYS A 248 2.75 10.71 -18.41
C LYS A 248 3.08 10.10 -17.05
N LYS A 249 3.16 10.95 -16.02
CA LYS A 249 3.47 10.52 -14.66
C LYS A 249 2.31 9.73 -14.05
N ILE A 250 2.63 8.81 -13.16
CA ILE A 250 1.64 8.00 -12.45
C ILE A 250 0.89 8.86 -11.43
N PHE A 251 -0.43 8.76 -11.44
CA PHE A 251 -1.28 9.35 -10.41
C PHE A 251 -1.03 8.66 -9.08
N ASN A 252 -0.58 9.42 -8.09
CA ASN A 252 -0.30 8.95 -6.73
C ASN A 252 -0.34 10.12 -5.73
N TRP A 253 0.10 9.87 -4.50
CA TRP A 253 0.13 10.88 -3.42
C TRP A 253 1.01 12.11 -3.74
N ASP A 254 2.02 12.01 -4.62
CA ASP A 254 2.92 13.10 -5.04
C ASP A 254 2.49 13.74 -6.39
N GLU A 255 1.78 13.02 -7.25
CA GLU A 255 1.48 13.45 -8.62
C GLU A 255 -0.01 13.35 -8.93
N LYS A 256 -0.67 14.49 -9.13
CA LYS A 256 -2.13 14.58 -9.32
C LYS A 256 -2.57 14.76 -10.77
N SER A 257 -1.64 14.97 -11.73
CA SER A 257 -1.99 15.33 -13.12
C SER A 257 -2.98 14.35 -13.76
N GLY A 258 -2.76 13.03 -13.62
CA GLY A 258 -3.69 12.01 -14.14
C GLY A 258 -5.10 12.12 -13.56
N GLY A 259 -5.19 12.33 -12.24
CA GLY A 259 -6.45 12.59 -11.55
C GLY A 259 -7.11 13.89 -12.00
N CYS A 260 -6.32 14.95 -12.20
CA CYS A 260 -6.83 16.23 -12.70
C CYS A 260 -7.45 16.09 -14.10
N TYR A 261 -6.84 15.33 -15.02
CA TYR A 261 -7.41 15.11 -16.36
C TYR A 261 -8.79 14.48 -16.29
N VAL A 262 -8.92 13.43 -15.48
CA VAL A 262 -10.18 12.72 -15.29
C VAL A 262 -11.22 13.59 -14.61
N LEU A 263 -10.85 14.31 -13.56
CA LEU A 263 -11.77 15.15 -12.80
C LEU A 263 -12.24 16.37 -13.62
N PHE A 264 -11.37 17.02 -14.41
CA PHE A 264 -11.77 18.04 -15.37
C PHE A 264 -12.83 17.51 -16.36
N ALA A 265 -12.57 16.34 -16.95
CA ALA A 265 -13.52 15.74 -17.89
C ALA A 265 -14.90 15.48 -17.26
N GLN A 266 -14.92 14.98 -16.02
CA GLN A 266 -16.17 14.78 -15.26
C GLN A 266 -16.90 16.11 -15.00
N LEU A 267 -16.20 17.10 -14.48
CA LEU A 267 -16.80 18.37 -14.05
C LEU A 267 -17.33 19.19 -15.24
N PHE A 268 -16.57 19.26 -16.34
CA PHE A 268 -17.03 19.94 -17.55
C PHE A 268 -18.25 19.23 -18.17
N GLN A 269 -18.28 17.90 -18.17
CA GLN A 269 -19.46 17.16 -18.63
C GLN A 269 -20.66 17.37 -17.70
N GLN A 270 -20.48 17.34 -16.38
CA GLN A 270 -21.57 17.53 -15.41
C GLN A 270 -22.14 18.94 -15.45
N SER A 271 -21.32 19.96 -15.71
CA SER A 271 -21.77 21.36 -15.85
C SER A 271 -22.42 21.67 -17.21
N GLY A 272 -22.44 20.72 -18.14
CA GLY A 272 -22.94 20.94 -19.51
C GLY A 272 -22.04 21.82 -20.38
N GLN A 273 -20.80 22.11 -19.95
CA GLN A 273 -19.82 22.83 -20.74
C GLN A 273 -19.13 21.88 -21.72
N ASP A 274 -18.44 22.43 -22.73
CA ASP A 274 -17.65 21.62 -23.69
C ASP A 274 -16.51 20.88 -22.96
N SER A 275 -16.67 19.58 -22.83
CA SER A 275 -15.72 18.70 -22.21
C SER A 275 -14.69 18.10 -23.19
N SER A 276 -14.75 18.42 -24.47
CA SER A 276 -13.96 17.76 -25.54
C SER A 276 -12.46 17.82 -25.27
N LYS A 277 -11.94 18.99 -24.88
CA LYS A 277 -10.53 19.18 -24.53
C LYS A 277 -10.10 18.23 -23.39
N TRP A 278 -10.88 18.20 -22.34
CA TRP A 278 -10.55 17.45 -21.12
C TRP A 278 -10.71 15.94 -21.29
N LYS A 279 -11.74 15.52 -22.05
CA LYS A 279 -11.87 14.12 -22.46
C LYS A 279 -10.70 13.67 -23.32
N SER A 280 -10.29 14.51 -24.28
CA SER A 280 -9.13 14.22 -25.12
C SER A 280 -7.85 14.05 -24.30
N GLU A 281 -7.64 14.89 -23.28
CA GLU A 281 -6.47 14.81 -22.42
C GLU A 281 -6.53 13.59 -21.47
N ALA A 282 -7.67 13.30 -20.87
CA ALA A 282 -7.87 12.12 -20.06
C ALA A 282 -7.67 10.83 -20.86
N GLU A 283 -8.23 10.77 -22.09
CA GLU A 283 -8.06 9.61 -22.96
C GLU A 283 -6.64 9.47 -23.49
N ARG A 284 -5.95 10.57 -23.81
CA ARG A 284 -4.53 10.53 -24.15
C ARG A 284 -3.71 9.84 -23.04
N TYR A 285 -3.99 10.22 -21.79
CA TYR A 285 -3.32 9.67 -20.62
C TYR A 285 -3.67 8.18 -20.42
N LEU A 286 -4.95 7.84 -20.36
CA LEU A 286 -5.40 6.47 -20.14
C LEU A 286 -5.10 5.52 -21.32
N ASP A 287 -5.22 6.00 -22.58
CA ASP A 287 -4.82 5.23 -23.75
C ASP A 287 -3.31 4.95 -23.74
N GLY A 288 -2.51 5.92 -23.26
CA GLY A 288 -1.07 5.72 -23.05
C GLY A 288 -0.77 4.51 -22.18
N ILE A 289 -1.49 4.39 -21.08
CA ILE A 289 -1.37 3.31 -20.10
C ILE A 289 -1.80 1.96 -20.70
N VAL A 290 -3.03 1.88 -21.18
CA VAL A 290 -3.58 0.59 -21.65
C VAL A 290 -2.88 0.06 -22.91
N ASN A 291 -2.30 0.96 -23.72
CA ASN A 291 -1.54 0.63 -24.92
C ASN A 291 -0.01 0.57 -24.70
N GLN A 292 0.47 0.75 -23.44
CA GLN A 292 1.90 0.75 -23.09
C GLN A 292 2.71 1.78 -23.90
N SER A 293 2.15 2.95 -24.17
CA SER A 293 2.81 4.04 -24.91
C SER A 293 3.21 5.21 -23.99
N ASP A 294 3.00 5.07 -22.70
CA ASP A 294 3.40 6.01 -21.65
C ASP A 294 4.85 5.84 -21.17
N GLY A 295 5.48 4.72 -21.47
CA GLY A 295 6.81 4.32 -21.04
C GLY A 295 6.79 3.20 -20.01
N CYS A 296 5.61 2.81 -19.54
CA CYS A 296 5.40 1.67 -18.66
C CYS A 296 5.14 0.39 -19.47
N THR A 297 5.08 -0.75 -18.79
CA THR A 297 4.91 -2.07 -19.41
C THR A 297 4.00 -2.96 -18.56
N PHE A 298 3.84 -4.23 -18.95
CA PHE A 298 3.28 -5.25 -18.07
C PHE A 298 4.35 -6.27 -17.70
N THR A 299 4.29 -6.77 -16.47
CA THR A 299 5.05 -7.97 -16.12
C THR A 299 4.55 -9.18 -16.90
N ASN A 300 5.30 -10.28 -16.89
CA ASN A 300 4.83 -11.52 -17.53
C ASN A 300 3.50 -12.04 -16.96
N GLY A 301 3.21 -11.72 -15.70
CA GLY A 301 1.96 -12.06 -15.02
C GLY A 301 0.82 -11.09 -15.29
N GLY A 302 1.08 -9.96 -15.97
CA GLY A 302 0.06 -8.97 -16.33
C GLY A 302 -0.10 -7.80 -15.36
N LEU A 303 0.82 -7.61 -14.39
CA LEU A 303 0.83 -6.42 -13.55
C LEU A 303 1.33 -5.21 -14.34
N TYR A 304 0.61 -4.10 -14.29
CA TYR A 304 1.06 -2.82 -14.85
C TYR A 304 2.26 -2.32 -14.06
N TRP A 305 3.36 -2.06 -14.75
CA TRP A 305 4.66 -1.78 -14.17
C TRP A 305 5.30 -0.53 -14.76
N CYS A 306 5.62 0.43 -13.93
CA CYS A 306 6.37 1.63 -14.28
C CYS A 306 7.70 1.65 -13.51
N ASP A 307 8.81 1.64 -14.23
CA ASP A 307 10.14 1.70 -13.61
C ASP A 307 10.27 3.02 -12.80
N GLY A 308 10.79 2.92 -11.58
CA GLY A 308 10.84 4.02 -10.61
C GLY A 308 9.70 3.94 -9.59
N ASP A 309 8.44 4.05 -10.03
CA ASP A 309 7.28 3.97 -9.14
C ASP A 309 7.04 2.54 -8.64
N SER A 310 6.93 1.58 -9.57
CA SER A 310 6.70 0.17 -9.22
C SER A 310 7.88 -0.50 -8.51
N ASP A 311 9.08 0.07 -8.62
CA ASP A 311 10.25 -0.39 -7.87
C ASP A 311 10.16 -0.08 -6.36
N GLN A 312 9.29 0.84 -5.96
CA GLN A 312 9.05 1.21 -4.56
C GLN A 312 7.84 0.47 -3.97
N ALA A 313 6.74 0.35 -4.73
CA ALA A 313 5.52 -0.37 -4.36
C ALA A 313 4.73 -0.72 -5.61
N SER A 314 4.89 -1.94 -6.11
CA SER A 314 4.42 -2.30 -7.46
C SER A 314 2.91 -2.33 -7.63
N LEU A 315 2.16 -2.56 -6.55
CA LEU A 315 0.69 -2.59 -6.61
C LEU A 315 0.08 -1.19 -6.63
N ASN A 316 0.79 -0.17 -6.12
CA ASN A 316 0.26 1.18 -6.05
C ASN A 316 -0.03 1.78 -7.43
N PRO A 317 0.94 1.89 -8.37
CA PRO A 317 0.67 2.38 -9.73
C PRO A 317 -0.44 1.60 -10.44
N SER A 318 -0.50 0.30 -10.24
CA SER A 318 -1.50 -0.60 -10.81
C SER A 318 -2.92 -0.28 -10.32
N LEU A 319 -3.10 -0.13 -9.00
CA LEU A 319 -4.40 0.16 -8.38
C LEU A 319 -4.86 1.60 -8.63
N ASP A 320 -3.95 2.57 -8.57
CA ASP A 320 -4.24 3.98 -8.84
C ASP A 320 -4.72 4.19 -10.27
N THR A 321 -4.06 3.53 -11.22
CA THR A 321 -4.45 3.59 -12.62
C THR A 321 -5.77 2.86 -12.88
N ALA A 322 -5.98 1.70 -12.26
CA ALA A 322 -7.25 0.97 -12.33
C ALA A 322 -8.42 1.82 -11.78
N PHE A 323 -8.18 2.55 -10.69
CA PHE A 323 -9.15 3.48 -10.12
C PHE A 323 -9.53 4.58 -11.13
N LEU A 324 -8.55 5.29 -11.70
CA LEU A 324 -8.83 6.32 -12.69
C LEU A 324 -9.55 5.78 -13.93
N CYS A 325 -9.19 4.59 -14.41
CA CYS A 325 -9.86 3.94 -15.52
C CYS A 325 -11.36 3.71 -15.25
N LEU A 326 -11.71 3.22 -14.06
CA LEU A 326 -13.12 2.99 -13.70
C LEU A 326 -13.88 4.29 -13.44
N ILE A 327 -13.25 5.31 -12.87
CA ILE A 327 -13.85 6.64 -12.71
C ILE A 327 -14.17 7.27 -14.08
N TYR A 328 -13.27 7.12 -15.06
CA TYR A 328 -13.44 7.74 -16.37
C TYR A 328 -14.34 6.94 -17.32
N ALA A 329 -14.34 5.62 -17.23
CA ALA A 329 -15.04 4.72 -18.16
C ALA A 329 -16.49 5.12 -18.50
N PRO A 330 -17.34 5.57 -17.54
CA PRO A 330 -18.72 5.95 -17.83
C PRO A 330 -18.87 7.16 -18.76
N ILE A 331 -17.83 7.98 -18.88
CA ILE A 331 -17.84 9.22 -19.67
C ILE A 331 -16.92 9.17 -20.90
N ALA A 332 -16.34 8.02 -21.18
CA ALA A 332 -15.44 7.82 -22.33
C ALA A 332 -16.14 8.15 -23.66
N THR A 333 -15.35 8.57 -24.66
CA THR A 333 -15.89 9.04 -25.94
C THR A 333 -16.48 7.94 -26.81
N SER A 334 -16.23 6.67 -26.48
CA SER A 334 -16.84 5.51 -27.18
C SER A 334 -17.00 4.31 -26.25
N SER A 335 -17.96 3.43 -26.56
CA SER A 335 -18.16 2.17 -25.84
C SER A 335 -16.93 1.25 -25.91
N ALA A 336 -16.17 1.29 -27.00
CA ALA A 336 -14.92 0.54 -27.12
C ALA A 336 -13.90 0.99 -26.07
N LYS A 337 -13.71 2.30 -25.88
CA LYS A 337 -12.83 2.85 -24.83
C LYS A 337 -13.34 2.51 -23.44
N THR A 338 -14.65 2.68 -23.18
CA THR A 338 -15.26 2.24 -21.93
C THR A 338 -14.85 0.80 -21.59
N GLN A 339 -15.06 -0.12 -22.54
CA GLN A 339 -14.73 -1.53 -22.31
C GLN A 339 -13.23 -1.76 -22.11
N THR A 340 -12.37 -1.05 -22.85
CA THR A 340 -10.92 -1.14 -22.71
C THR A 340 -10.46 -0.74 -21.31
N TYR A 341 -10.94 0.40 -20.80
CA TYR A 341 -10.58 0.88 -19.46
C TYR A 341 -11.12 -0.02 -18.35
N VAL A 342 -12.35 -0.49 -18.49
CA VAL A 342 -12.93 -1.46 -17.55
C VAL A 342 -12.12 -2.76 -17.55
N ASN A 343 -11.81 -3.32 -18.72
CA ASN A 343 -11.04 -4.56 -18.83
C ASN A 343 -9.65 -4.43 -18.20
N PHE A 344 -8.96 -3.31 -18.45
CA PHE A 344 -7.67 -3.03 -17.81
C PHE A 344 -7.83 -3.04 -16.28
N ALA A 345 -8.76 -2.26 -15.75
CA ALA A 345 -8.96 -2.16 -14.30
C ALA A 345 -9.28 -3.51 -13.66
N LEU A 346 -10.19 -4.27 -14.26
CA LEU A 346 -10.54 -5.61 -13.77
C LEU A 346 -9.35 -6.57 -13.80
N SER A 347 -8.47 -6.46 -14.81
CA SER A 347 -7.27 -7.30 -14.88
C SER A 347 -6.30 -7.02 -13.74
N GLN A 348 -6.16 -5.75 -13.35
CA GLN A 348 -5.29 -5.35 -12.23
C GLN A 348 -5.91 -5.75 -10.88
N ILE A 349 -7.21 -5.59 -10.70
CA ILE A 349 -7.94 -6.09 -9.53
C ILE A 349 -7.76 -7.61 -9.39
N ASP A 350 -7.98 -8.35 -10.46
CA ASP A 350 -7.81 -9.81 -10.48
C ASP A 350 -6.38 -10.22 -10.11
N TYR A 351 -5.38 -9.50 -10.63
CA TYR A 351 -3.97 -9.76 -10.30
C TYR A 351 -3.72 -9.60 -8.79
N VAL A 352 -4.18 -8.50 -8.19
CA VAL A 352 -4.05 -8.25 -6.75
C VAL A 352 -4.80 -9.32 -5.94
N LEU A 353 -5.93 -9.80 -6.43
CA LEU A 353 -6.74 -10.83 -5.77
C LEU A 353 -6.31 -12.27 -6.10
N GLY A 354 -5.10 -12.46 -6.62
CA GLY A 354 -4.45 -13.78 -6.72
C GLY A 354 -4.37 -14.36 -8.13
N LYS A 355 -4.92 -13.72 -9.16
CA LYS A 355 -4.77 -14.12 -10.56
C LYS A 355 -3.41 -13.69 -11.11
N ASN A 356 -2.36 -14.22 -10.50
CA ASN A 356 -0.97 -13.92 -10.79
C ASN A 356 -0.13 -15.22 -10.78
N PRO A 357 1.12 -15.21 -11.29
CA PRO A 357 1.90 -16.44 -11.48
C PRO A 357 2.17 -17.26 -10.22
N ILE A 358 2.01 -16.67 -9.03
CA ILE A 358 2.27 -17.35 -7.75
C ILE A 358 1.01 -17.60 -6.93
N ASN A 359 -0.17 -17.32 -7.49
CA ASN A 359 -1.47 -17.48 -6.83
C ASN A 359 -1.54 -16.84 -5.44
N THR A 360 -0.97 -15.64 -5.30
CA THR A 360 -0.92 -14.89 -4.04
C THR A 360 -1.89 -13.72 -4.08
N PRO A 361 -2.99 -13.75 -3.32
CA PRO A 361 -3.77 -12.55 -3.04
C PRO A 361 -2.95 -11.61 -2.15
N TYR A 362 -2.68 -10.40 -2.64
CA TYR A 362 -1.82 -9.43 -1.94
C TYR A 362 -2.55 -8.63 -0.85
N VAL A 363 -3.67 -9.14 -0.38
CA VAL A 363 -4.47 -8.62 0.75
C VAL A 363 -4.21 -9.49 1.97
N VAL A 364 -3.69 -8.91 3.04
CA VAL A 364 -3.38 -9.65 4.27
C VAL A 364 -4.66 -10.24 4.88
N GLY A 365 -4.62 -11.51 5.24
CA GLY A 365 -5.66 -12.18 6.02
C GLY A 365 -6.87 -12.71 5.24
N VAL A 366 -6.91 -12.60 3.91
CA VAL A 366 -8.06 -13.06 3.11
C VAL A 366 -7.95 -14.52 2.65
N HIS A 367 -6.72 -15.05 2.56
CA HIS A 367 -6.48 -16.40 2.04
C HIS A 367 -5.20 -16.98 2.64
N PRO A 368 -5.05 -18.32 2.77
CA PRO A 368 -3.80 -18.94 3.25
C PRO A 368 -2.54 -18.58 2.46
N ASN A 369 -2.67 -18.20 1.17
CA ASN A 369 -1.56 -17.76 0.33
C ASN A 369 -1.27 -16.25 0.45
N SER A 370 -2.07 -15.49 1.21
CA SER A 370 -1.86 -14.06 1.42
C SER A 370 -0.58 -13.78 2.20
N PRO A 371 0.01 -12.58 2.09
CA PRO A 371 1.16 -12.17 2.88
C PRO A 371 0.89 -12.34 4.38
N GLN A 372 1.87 -12.88 5.10
CA GLN A 372 1.80 -13.16 6.53
C GLN A 372 2.75 -12.29 7.35
N ASN A 373 3.73 -11.66 6.68
CA ASN A 373 4.78 -10.89 7.32
C ASN A 373 4.84 -9.44 6.79
N PRO A 374 3.75 -8.66 6.91
CA PRO A 374 3.79 -7.27 6.49
C PRO A 374 4.85 -6.50 7.29
N HIS A 375 5.53 -5.55 6.62
CA HIS A 375 6.42 -4.61 7.29
C HIS A 375 5.58 -3.56 8.03
N HIS A 376 5.19 -3.87 9.27
CA HIS A 376 4.33 -3.03 10.10
C HIS A 376 4.64 -3.25 11.59
N ALA A 377 5.10 -2.20 12.28
CA ALA A 377 5.59 -2.29 13.64
C ALA A 377 4.54 -2.82 14.64
N GLY A 378 3.31 -2.31 14.59
CA GLY A 378 2.23 -2.74 15.49
C GLY A 378 1.82 -4.20 15.26
N ALA A 379 1.67 -4.64 14.02
CA ALA A 379 1.33 -6.02 13.69
C ALA A 379 2.46 -7.00 14.06
N HIS A 380 3.71 -6.56 13.97
CA HIS A 380 4.86 -7.34 14.38
C HIS A 380 4.76 -7.79 15.85
N GLY A 381 4.33 -6.91 16.78
CA GLY A 381 4.11 -7.23 18.20
C GLY A 381 5.39 -7.33 19.02
N GLY A 382 6.54 -6.90 18.51
CA GLY A 382 7.80 -6.83 19.26
C GLY A 382 7.93 -5.56 20.11
N ASN A 383 8.82 -5.59 21.08
CA ASN A 383 9.11 -4.45 21.97
C ASN A 383 10.24 -3.53 21.43
N ASP A 384 10.84 -3.90 20.31
CA ASP A 384 11.95 -3.17 19.69
C ASP A 384 11.74 -3.13 18.17
N VAL A 385 11.39 -1.95 17.68
CA VAL A 385 11.12 -1.72 16.24
C VAL A 385 12.38 -1.85 15.38
N SER A 386 13.57 -1.74 15.98
CA SER A 386 14.84 -1.95 15.28
C SER A 386 15.16 -3.43 15.07
N ASN A 387 14.50 -4.34 15.79
CA ASN A 387 14.73 -5.78 15.73
C ASN A 387 13.55 -6.50 15.05
N LEU A 388 13.50 -6.41 13.73
CA LEU A 388 12.45 -7.01 12.90
C LEU A 388 12.38 -8.56 12.99
N ASN A 389 13.38 -9.22 13.60
CA ASN A 389 13.40 -10.66 13.75
C ASN A 389 12.91 -11.16 15.11
N ASN A 390 12.52 -10.26 16.02
CA ASN A 390 12.03 -10.60 17.36
C ASN A 390 10.71 -9.89 17.70
N PRO A 391 9.59 -10.59 17.75
CA PRO A 391 9.40 -12.04 17.60
C PRO A 391 9.65 -12.51 16.15
N PRO A 392 10.04 -13.78 15.94
CA PRO A 392 10.33 -14.29 14.60
C PRO A 392 9.11 -14.36 13.68
N GLN A 393 7.91 -14.29 14.24
CA GLN A 393 6.62 -14.31 13.53
C GLN A 393 5.83 -13.07 13.86
N THR A 394 5.10 -12.55 12.85
CA THR A 394 4.10 -11.50 13.08
C THR A 394 3.04 -11.99 14.07
N GLN A 395 2.79 -11.21 15.12
CA GLN A 395 1.91 -11.62 16.22
C GLN A 395 0.45 -11.31 15.93
N HIS A 396 0.18 -10.28 15.13
CA HIS A 396 -1.18 -9.81 14.85
C HIS A 396 -1.43 -9.78 13.35
N VAL A 397 -2.54 -10.36 12.93
CA VAL A 397 -2.95 -10.31 11.50
C VAL A 397 -3.49 -8.93 11.19
N LEU A 398 -2.85 -8.26 10.25
CA LEU A 398 -3.26 -6.92 9.78
C LEU A 398 -4.28 -7.07 8.64
N TYR A 399 -5.47 -7.56 8.96
CA TYR A 399 -6.51 -7.85 7.98
C TYR A 399 -6.81 -6.67 7.06
N GLY A 400 -6.83 -6.94 5.76
CA GLY A 400 -7.20 -5.98 4.72
C GLY A 400 -6.08 -5.07 4.24
N ALA A 401 -4.90 -5.14 4.84
CA ALA A 401 -3.76 -4.37 4.36
C ALA A 401 -3.30 -4.85 2.99
N ILE A 402 -3.06 -3.92 2.08
CA ILE A 402 -2.39 -4.15 0.79
C ILE A 402 -0.89 -3.97 1.02
N VAL A 403 -0.10 -4.95 0.60
CA VAL A 403 1.36 -4.88 0.64
C VAL A 403 1.93 -4.21 -0.61
N GLY A 404 3.20 -3.77 -0.57
CA GLY A 404 3.88 -3.14 -1.71
C GLY A 404 3.85 -3.97 -3.01
N GLY A 405 3.91 -5.29 -2.90
CA GLY A 405 3.69 -6.20 -4.03
C GLY A 405 4.93 -6.89 -4.59
N PRO A 406 4.81 -7.64 -5.69
CA PRO A 406 5.90 -8.41 -6.27
C PRO A 406 6.91 -7.52 -7.01
N ASN A 407 8.07 -8.08 -7.31
CA ASN A 407 9.02 -7.43 -8.20
C ASN A 407 8.62 -7.58 -9.69
N LYS A 408 9.37 -6.93 -10.60
CA LYS A 408 9.12 -6.94 -12.06
C LYS A 408 9.08 -8.36 -12.70
N LYS A 409 9.53 -9.38 -11.98
CA LYS A 409 9.51 -10.79 -12.42
C LYS A 409 8.37 -11.59 -11.77
N ASP A 410 7.37 -10.91 -11.23
CA ASP A 410 6.23 -11.50 -10.51
C ASP A 410 6.63 -12.37 -9.30
N LYS A 411 7.80 -12.11 -8.69
CA LYS A 411 8.25 -12.81 -7.49
C LYS A 411 7.96 -11.97 -6.27
N PHE A 412 7.50 -12.61 -5.21
CA PHE A 412 7.19 -11.98 -3.94
C PHE A 412 7.96 -12.65 -2.80
N SER A 413 8.56 -11.82 -1.96
CA SER A 413 9.27 -12.22 -0.74
C SER A 413 8.44 -11.79 0.48
N ASP A 414 7.74 -12.71 1.12
CA ASP A 414 6.96 -12.45 2.34
C ASP A 414 7.89 -12.33 3.56
N SER A 415 8.72 -11.28 3.57
CA SER A 415 9.68 -11.01 4.64
C SER A 415 9.55 -9.58 5.14
N ARG A 416 9.36 -9.40 6.44
CA ARG A 416 9.29 -8.07 7.09
C ARG A 416 10.52 -7.20 6.87
N THR A 417 11.66 -7.78 6.47
CA THR A 417 12.88 -7.04 6.15
C THR A 417 12.91 -6.55 4.71
N ASP A 418 12.02 -7.05 3.87
CA ASP A 418 11.84 -6.60 2.48
C ASP A 418 10.69 -5.57 2.44
N PHE A 419 10.96 -4.36 2.94
CA PHE A 419 9.96 -3.31 3.04
C PHE A 419 9.36 -2.92 1.69
N ILE A 420 10.11 -2.98 0.59
CA ILE A 420 9.59 -2.69 -0.76
C ILE A 420 8.40 -3.59 -1.11
N GLN A 421 8.49 -4.88 -0.79
CA GLN A 421 7.45 -5.83 -1.15
C GLN A 421 6.38 -5.99 -0.08
N THR A 422 6.72 -5.81 1.21
CA THR A 422 5.82 -6.13 2.32
C THR A 422 5.36 -4.92 3.14
N GLU A 423 5.81 -3.70 2.84
CA GLU A 423 5.27 -2.49 3.47
C GLU A 423 3.77 -2.36 3.17
N VAL A 424 3.07 -1.79 4.11
CA VAL A 424 1.64 -1.45 4.01
C VAL A 424 1.48 0.03 4.28
N ALA A 425 0.65 0.71 3.51
CA ALA A 425 0.44 2.13 3.64
C ALA A 425 -1.02 2.53 3.40
N LEU A 426 -1.42 3.67 3.93
CA LEU A 426 -2.79 4.17 3.80
C LEU A 426 -3.15 4.42 2.33
N ASP A 427 -2.21 4.98 1.58
CA ASP A 427 -2.35 5.26 0.16
C ASP A 427 -2.47 3.99 -0.70
N TYR A 428 -1.79 2.88 -0.36
CA TYR A 428 -1.97 1.61 -1.08
C TYR A 428 -3.40 1.07 -0.96
N ASN A 429 -4.00 1.24 0.21
CA ASN A 429 -5.36 0.77 0.46
C ASN A 429 -6.46 1.67 -0.13
N ALA A 430 -6.20 2.95 -0.39
CA ALA A 430 -7.21 3.90 -0.82
C ALA A 430 -7.87 3.55 -2.17
N PRO A 431 -7.12 3.35 -3.26
CA PRO A 431 -7.70 2.91 -4.52
C PRO A 431 -8.30 1.49 -4.39
N PHE A 432 -7.65 0.57 -3.68
CA PHE A 432 -8.17 -0.78 -3.49
C PHE A 432 -9.57 -0.78 -2.86
N GLN A 433 -9.77 -0.06 -1.76
CA GLN A 433 -11.07 0.03 -1.09
C GLN A 433 -12.16 0.54 -2.03
N SER A 434 -11.86 1.60 -2.79
CA SER A 434 -12.76 2.19 -3.77
C SER A 434 -13.09 1.22 -4.91
N LEU A 435 -12.10 0.47 -5.41
CA LEU A 435 -12.27 -0.57 -6.42
C LEU A 435 -13.14 -1.72 -5.90
N MET A 436 -13.04 -2.08 -4.63
CA MET A 436 -13.91 -3.11 -4.03
C MET A 436 -15.37 -2.62 -3.92
N ALA A 437 -15.59 -1.32 -3.66
CA ALA A 437 -16.94 -0.73 -3.70
C ALA A 437 -17.54 -0.76 -5.12
N TYR A 438 -16.74 -0.52 -6.17
CA TYR A 438 -17.14 -0.74 -7.55
C TYR A 438 -17.52 -2.20 -7.82
N GLN A 439 -16.68 -3.15 -7.42
CA GLN A 439 -16.93 -4.58 -7.59
C GLN A 439 -18.20 -5.05 -6.85
N MET A 440 -18.47 -4.50 -5.67
CA MET A 440 -19.68 -4.81 -4.90
C MET A 440 -20.96 -4.48 -5.64
N ILE A 441 -20.93 -3.45 -6.51
CA ILE A 441 -22.08 -3.04 -7.33
C ILE A 441 -22.15 -3.86 -8.62
N ASN A 442 -21.01 -4.15 -9.24
CA ASN A 442 -20.94 -4.58 -10.62
C ASN A 442 -20.65 -6.09 -10.81
N SER A 443 -20.01 -6.74 -9.81
CA SER A 443 -19.67 -8.16 -9.91
C SER A 443 -20.75 -9.07 -9.31
N ARG A 444 -20.99 -10.17 -9.99
CA ARG A 444 -21.80 -11.30 -9.49
C ARG A 444 -20.97 -12.55 -9.23
N SER A 445 -19.70 -12.52 -9.66
CA SER A 445 -18.76 -13.62 -9.46
C SER A 445 -17.94 -13.36 -8.21
N ASP A 446 -17.50 -14.42 -7.57
CA ASP A 446 -16.56 -14.33 -6.45
C ASP A 446 -15.22 -13.74 -6.89
N PRO A 447 -14.52 -13.02 -5.98
CA PRO A 447 -13.15 -12.62 -6.21
C PRO A 447 -12.26 -13.83 -6.53
N TYR A 448 -11.23 -13.62 -7.34
CA TYR A 448 -10.40 -14.73 -7.86
C TYR A 448 -9.82 -15.62 -6.75
N TYR A 449 -9.42 -15.05 -5.61
CA TYR A 449 -8.78 -15.82 -4.52
C TYR A 449 -9.67 -16.92 -3.92
N VAL A 450 -10.99 -16.79 -4.01
CA VAL A 450 -11.94 -17.81 -3.46
C VAL A 450 -11.71 -19.18 -4.09
N ASN A 451 -11.30 -19.21 -5.36
CA ASN A 451 -11.04 -20.41 -6.12
C ASN A 451 -9.56 -20.80 -6.18
N VAL A 452 -8.69 -20.04 -5.53
CA VAL A 452 -7.25 -20.35 -5.47
C VAL A 452 -7.02 -21.50 -4.50
N PRO A 453 -6.41 -22.62 -4.92
CA PRO A 453 -6.09 -23.69 -3.97
C PRO A 453 -5.06 -23.20 -2.95
N PRO A 454 -5.19 -23.57 -1.67
CA PRO A 454 -4.15 -23.29 -0.68
C PRO A 454 -2.80 -23.81 -1.18
N GLY A 455 -1.75 -22.97 -1.09
CA GLY A 455 -0.39 -23.37 -1.44
C GLY A 455 0.00 -24.64 -0.68
N LYS A 456 0.72 -25.54 -1.33
CA LYS A 456 1.29 -26.68 -0.61
C LYS A 456 2.15 -26.15 0.53
N PRO A 457 1.99 -26.68 1.76
CA PRO A 457 2.89 -26.31 2.85
C PRO A 457 4.32 -26.48 2.35
N GLN A 458 5.15 -25.44 2.48
CA GLN A 458 6.58 -25.56 2.17
C GLN A 458 7.11 -26.80 2.90
N PRO A 459 7.82 -27.70 2.24
CA PRO A 459 8.32 -28.90 2.89
C PRO A 459 9.16 -28.46 4.07
N LYS A 460 8.66 -28.67 5.29
CA LYS A 460 9.42 -28.42 6.51
C LYS A 460 10.67 -29.26 6.39
N ILE A 461 11.84 -28.61 6.39
CA ILE A 461 13.09 -29.35 6.51
C ILE A 461 12.98 -30.13 7.83
N SER A 462 12.92 -31.43 7.74
CA SER A 462 12.72 -32.26 8.94
C SER A 462 13.89 -32.01 9.91
N VAL A 463 13.63 -32.08 11.20
CA VAL A 463 14.67 -31.97 12.23
C VAL A 463 15.83 -32.95 11.91
N GLY A 464 15.51 -34.14 11.39
CA GLY A 464 16.50 -35.10 10.92
C GLY A 464 17.34 -34.60 9.77
N ALA A 465 16.79 -33.87 8.80
CA ALA A 465 17.58 -33.28 7.70
C ALA A 465 18.49 -32.15 8.20
N ILE A 466 18.01 -31.32 9.14
CA ILE A 466 18.82 -30.28 9.78
C ILE A 466 19.98 -30.91 10.53
N VAL A 467 19.70 -31.94 11.34
CA VAL A 467 20.73 -32.67 12.06
C VAL A 467 21.77 -33.32 11.10
N ALA A 468 21.32 -33.91 9.99
CA ALA A 468 22.18 -34.47 8.96
C ALA A 468 23.08 -33.40 8.32
N ILE A 469 22.52 -32.23 7.97
CA ILE A 469 23.34 -31.13 7.41
C ILE A 469 24.37 -30.63 8.41
N VAL A 470 24.02 -30.49 9.69
CA VAL A 470 24.94 -30.08 10.75
C VAL A 470 26.04 -31.10 10.91
N ILE A 471 25.74 -32.41 10.93
CA ILE A 471 26.72 -33.48 11.03
C ILE A 471 27.67 -33.43 9.81
N ILE A 472 27.17 -33.26 8.60
CA ILE A 472 28.00 -33.16 7.39
C ILE A 472 28.93 -31.94 7.48
N CYS A 473 28.42 -30.77 7.90
CA CYS A 473 29.24 -29.57 8.08
C CYS A 473 30.35 -29.77 9.12
N VAL A 474 30.05 -30.45 10.24
CA VAL A 474 31.03 -30.77 11.27
C VAL A 474 32.11 -31.73 10.73
N ILE A 475 31.73 -32.78 9.98
CA ILE A 475 32.66 -33.71 9.36
C ILE A 475 33.60 -32.99 8.37
N LEU A 476 33.01 -32.12 7.51
CA LEU A 476 33.80 -31.35 6.55
C LEU A 476 34.80 -30.41 7.25
N LEU A 477 34.37 -29.79 8.35
CA LEU A 477 35.25 -28.94 9.16
C LEU A 477 36.39 -29.74 9.79
N ILE A 478 36.10 -30.92 10.35
CA ILE A 478 37.14 -31.83 10.90
C ILE A 478 38.14 -32.24 9.81
N ILE A 479 37.64 -32.60 8.62
CA ILE A 479 38.49 -32.94 7.47
C ILE A 479 39.37 -31.74 7.09
N ALA A 480 38.81 -30.53 7.00
CA ALA A 480 39.58 -29.32 6.70
C ALA A 480 40.68 -29.06 7.74
N ILE A 481 40.36 -29.22 9.03
CA ILE A 481 41.31 -29.08 10.12
C ILE A 481 42.43 -30.14 10.01
N LEU A 482 42.10 -31.40 9.74
CA LEU A 482 43.06 -32.47 9.58
C LEU A 482 43.98 -32.23 8.38
N LEU A 483 43.45 -31.78 7.25
CA LEU A 483 44.22 -31.41 6.08
C LEU A 483 45.16 -30.24 6.36
N PHE A 484 44.65 -29.22 7.08
CA PHE A 484 45.46 -28.07 7.51
C PHE A 484 46.60 -28.48 8.43
N LEU A 485 46.34 -29.36 9.41
CA LEU A 485 47.36 -29.86 10.33
C LEU A 485 48.41 -30.75 9.62
N LYS A 486 48.00 -31.51 8.59
CA LYS A 486 48.86 -32.37 7.81
C LYS A 486 49.49 -31.69 6.59
N ARG A 487 49.19 -30.39 6.32
CA ARG A 487 49.62 -29.67 5.12
C ARG A 487 51.14 -29.77 4.81
N LYS A 488 51.99 -29.74 5.85
CA LYS A 488 53.44 -29.87 5.68
C LYS A 488 53.82 -31.28 5.19
N LYS A 489 53.28 -32.34 5.80
CA LYS A 489 53.52 -33.73 5.39
C LYS A 489 52.96 -34.02 3.99
N ILE A 490 51.85 -33.46 3.64
CA ILE A 490 51.25 -33.58 2.29
C ILE A 490 52.11 -32.86 1.26
N ALA A 491 52.65 -31.69 1.57
CA ALA A 491 53.55 -30.96 0.69
C ALA A 491 54.88 -31.68 0.47
N GLU A 492 55.45 -32.29 1.52
CA GLU A 492 56.64 -33.12 1.44
C GLU A 492 56.42 -34.39 0.60
N TRP A 493 55.29 -35.07 0.77
CA TRP A 493 54.86 -36.20 -0.02
C TRP A 493 54.74 -35.89 -1.52
N TRP A 494 54.12 -34.74 -1.87
CA TRP A 494 54.01 -34.28 -3.26
C TRP A 494 55.41 -33.93 -3.85
N LYS A 495 56.30 -33.35 -3.05
CA LYS A 495 57.68 -33.02 -3.49
C LYS A 495 58.49 -34.24 -3.82
N ASN A 496 58.35 -35.28 -3.01
CA ASN A 496 59.12 -36.58 -3.22
C ASN A 496 58.56 -37.45 -4.36
N ARG A 497 57.36 -37.18 -4.87
CA ARG A 497 56.79 -37.86 -6.05
C ARG A 497 57.10 -37.16 -7.38
N ARG A 498 57.65 -35.98 -7.33
CA ARG A 498 58.07 -35.23 -8.52
C ARG A 498 59.56 -35.32 -8.82
N GLN A 499 60.35 -36.01 -7.97
CA GLN A 499 61.67 -36.48 -8.22
C GLN A 499 61.62 -37.95 -8.66
#